data_f532ca40e2a18d4ab6d97b623fef0c09
#
_entry.id   f532ca40e2a18d4ab6d97b623fef0c09
#
_cell.length_a   1.000
_cell.length_b   1.000
_cell.length_c   1.000
_cell.angle_alpha   90.00
_cell.angle_beta   90.00
_cell.angle_gamma   90.00
#
_symmetry.space_group_name_H-M   'P 1'
#
loop_
_entity.id
_entity.type
_entity.pdbx_description
1 polymer ?
#
loop_
_entity_poly.entity_id
_entity_poly.type
_entity_poly.pdbx_seq_one_letter_code
_entity_poly.pdbx_strand_id
1 'polypeptide(L)'
;MKINATLTPQKLQKKTARVFELAGEKIRAIDAAWDPARGTPVFTWKGKYTSRGWTEWTQGFQFGLAFLHFDATGEETMLKLGREKTRKYMASHVSHVGVHDHGFNNVSTYGNLRRLILEGKIAREQGELDYTELALKVSGAVQAARYVPTAYRAPWSPVAATPAGTGVAPSGYIYSFNGPQSLFADTIRSMRSLVVAHQLGHVLMGEGDQPINLLHRAVEHAATTARFNVFFGAGRDSYDVRGRVAHESVFNRNDGQFRCPSSQQGYSPFTTWTRGAAWIICGFAEQLEYLDTVKGEDLDAVGGRRAVTDLFLETAQAACDYYIEGYSSKDGVPYWDSMALNSHQLGDITKRNADPFNAHEPVDSSAAAIAAQGFLRLGTYLTAKGETTAGKRYFQAGLTIAQTLFDEPYLSADPRHQGLLLHSVYHRPNGWDHIPAGRKVPCGEACMWGDYHAVELALLIQRLAAGQYYTFF
;
A
#
# COMPACT_ATOMS: atom_id res chain seq x y z
N MET A 1 -12.67 -11.14 11.39
CA MET A 1 -11.61 -12.14 11.70
C MET A 1 -11.54 -12.48 13.18
N LYS A 2 -10.91 -13.60 13.55
CA LYS A 2 -10.64 -13.97 14.95
C LYS A 2 -9.21 -13.60 15.32
N ILE A 3 -9.04 -12.52 16.07
CA ILE A 3 -7.72 -12.03 16.50
C ILE A 3 -7.12 -12.98 17.53
N ASN A 4 -5.86 -13.40 17.32
CA ASN A 4 -5.10 -14.17 18.29
C ASN A 4 -4.34 -13.22 19.23
N ALA A 5 -4.93 -12.94 20.38
CA ALA A 5 -4.38 -12.01 21.36
C ALA A 5 -3.10 -12.50 22.07
N THR A 6 -2.66 -13.72 21.82
CA THR A 6 -1.46 -14.30 22.47
C THR A 6 -0.19 -14.18 21.60
N LEU A 7 -0.33 -13.74 20.35
CA LEU A 7 0.82 -13.57 19.46
C LEU A 7 1.72 -12.43 19.91
N THR A 8 3.01 -12.62 19.74
CA THR A 8 4.03 -11.59 19.85
C THR A 8 4.96 -11.68 18.65
N PRO A 9 5.65 -10.60 18.27
CA PRO A 9 6.65 -10.65 17.19
C PRO A 9 7.68 -11.76 17.38
N GLN A 10 8.11 -12.00 18.64
CA GLN A 10 9.07 -13.06 18.98
C GLN A 10 8.54 -14.47 18.64
N LYS A 11 7.23 -14.71 18.83
CA LYS A 11 6.62 -16.00 18.48
C LYS A 11 6.61 -16.27 16.97
N LEU A 12 6.75 -15.24 16.15
CA LEU A 12 6.78 -15.35 14.69
C LEU A 12 8.22 -15.42 14.10
N GLN A 13 9.27 -15.31 14.93
CA GLN A 13 10.66 -15.29 14.45
C GLN A 13 11.04 -16.46 13.52
N LYS A 14 10.61 -17.68 13.85
CA LYS A 14 10.89 -18.85 13.00
C LYS A 14 10.19 -18.73 11.63
N LYS A 15 8.98 -18.19 11.62
CA LYS A 15 8.22 -17.97 10.38
C LYS A 15 8.84 -16.87 9.52
N THR A 16 9.22 -15.74 10.14
CA THR A 16 9.91 -14.66 9.41
C THR A 16 11.25 -15.10 8.85
N ALA A 17 12.03 -15.89 9.58
CA ALA A 17 13.28 -16.48 9.09
C ALA A 17 13.04 -17.36 7.85
N ARG A 18 11.98 -18.19 7.86
CA ARG A 18 11.60 -19.01 6.70
C ARG A 18 11.15 -18.15 5.52
N VAL A 19 10.44 -17.06 5.76
CA VAL A 19 10.08 -16.10 4.67
C VAL A 19 11.34 -15.59 3.98
N PHE A 20 12.37 -15.18 4.73
CA PHE A 20 13.62 -14.68 4.13
C PHE A 20 14.39 -15.76 3.39
N GLU A 21 14.48 -16.96 3.94
CA GLU A 21 15.12 -18.10 3.27
C GLU A 21 14.50 -18.32 1.88
N LEU A 22 13.17 -18.48 1.83
CA LEU A 22 12.46 -18.70 0.58
C LEU A 22 12.51 -17.46 -0.34
N ALA A 23 12.40 -16.25 0.22
CA ALA A 23 12.49 -15.01 -0.56
C ALA A 23 13.84 -14.90 -1.29
N GLY A 24 14.94 -15.23 -0.62
CA GLY A 24 16.27 -15.21 -1.26
C GLY A 24 16.36 -16.12 -2.48
N GLU A 25 15.77 -17.31 -2.42
CA GLU A 25 15.69 -18.23 -3.57
C GLU A 25 14.85 -17.63 -4.71
N LYS A 26 13.66 -17.07 -4.36
CA LYS A 26 12.75 -16.47 -5.36
C LYS A 26 13.36 -15.24 -6.03
N ILE A 27 14.01 -14.35 -5.28
CA ILE A 27 14.68 -13.16 -5.81
C ILE A 27 15.74 -13.57 -6.85
N ARG A 28 16.58 -14.56 -6.53
CA ARG A 28 17.59 -15.09 -7.48
C ARG A 28 16.96 -15.71 -8.71
N ALA A 29 15.88 -16.49 -8.53
CA ALA A 29 15.18 -17.13 -9.65
C ALA A 29 14.46 -16.12 -10.57
N ILE A 30 13.92 -15.04 -10.00
CA ILE A 30 13.30 -13.94 -10.77
C ILE A 30 14.39 -13.21 -11.55
N ASP A 31 15.49 -12.81 -10.88
CA ASP A 31 16.56 -12.05 -11.55
C ASP A 31 17.21 -12.82 -12.68
N ALA A 32 17.48 -14.11 -12.48
CA ALA A 32 18.07 -14.97 -13.51
C ALA A 32 17.16 -15.17 -14.74
N ALA A 33 15.84 -15.12 -14.55
CA ALA A 33 14.86 -15.32 -15.62
C ALA A 33 14.39 -14.01 -16.26
N TRP A 34 14.62 -12.87 -15.63
CA TRP A 34 14.09 -11.59 -16.07
C TRP A 34 14.86 -11.04 -17.28
N ASP A 35 14.11 -10.73 -18.31
CA ASP A 35 14.58 -10.02 -19.50
C ASP A 35 13.96 -8.60 -19.54
N PRO A 36 14.75 -7.54 -19.41
CA PRO A 36 14.26 -6.16 -19.46
C PRO A 36 13.46 -5.81 -20.72
N ALA A 37 13.78 -6.44 -21.84
CA ALA A 37 13.06 -6.21 -23.09
C ALA A 37 11.61 -6.71 -23.06
N ARG A 38 11.28 -7.60 -22.12
CA ARG A 38 9.94 -8.16 -21.93
C ARG A 38 9.10 -7.38 -20.92
N GLY A 39 9.63 -6.28 -20.37
CA GLY A 39 8.98 -5.44 -19.38
C GLY A 39 9.09 -5.97 -17.95
N THR A 40 8.33 -5.35 -17.05
CA THR A 40 8.36 -5.58 -15.61
C THR A 40 7.61 -6.85 -15.21
N PRO A 41 8.13 -7.68 -14.30
CA PRO A 41 7.39 -8.81 -13.75
C PRO A 41 6.25 -8.30 -12.87
N VAL A 42 5.03 -8.75 -13.14
CA VAL A 42 3.81 -8.27 -12.48
C VAL A 42 3.12 -9.36 -11.68
N PHE A 43 2.82 -10.50 -12.30
CA PHE A 43 2.17 -11.63 -11.67
C PHE A 43 2.61 -12.94 -12.32
N THR A 44 2.47 -14.05 -11.60
CA THR A 44 2.83 -15.36 -12.13
C THR A 44 1.72 -15.98 -12.96
N TRP A 45 2.14 -16.73 -13.97
CA TRP A 45 1.28 -17.60 -14.78
C TRP A 45 1.94 -18.98 -14.83
N LYS A 46 1.28 -19.99 -14.29
CA LYS A 46 1.85 -21.33 -14.10
C LYS A 46 3.22 -21.29 -13.38
N GLY A 47 3.27 -20.48 -12.32
CA GLY A 47 4.45 -20.34 -11.46
C GLY A 47 5.60 -19.52 -12.05
N LYS A 48 5.45 -18.86 -13.20
CA LYS A 48 6.47 -18.00 -13.80
C LYS A 48 5.99 -16.58 -13.94
N TYR A 49 6.82 -15.60 -13.55
CA TYR A 49 6.47 -14.20 -13.68
C TYR A 49 6.29 -13.77 -15.14
N THR A 50 5.22 -13.04 -15.39
CA THR A 50 4.85 -12.45 -16.68
C THR A 50 4.69 -10.95 -16.54
N SER A 51 4.67 -10.24 -17.67
CA SER A 51 4.50 -8.79 -17.74
C SER A 51 3.12 -8.40 -18.28
N ARG A 52 2.62 -7.24 -17.83
CA ARG A 52 1.46 -6.54 -18.42
C ARG A 52 1.79 -5.07 -18.72
N GLY A 53 2.97 -4.77 -18.79
CA GLY A 53 3.90 -3.70 -18.98
C GLY A 53 3.48 -2.36 -19.55
N TRP A 54 2.29 -1.84 -19.36
CA TRP A 54 2.03 -0.47 -19.84
C TRP A 54 2.22 0.62 -18.77
N THR A 55 2.10 0.29 -17.48
CA THR A 55 2.36 1.25 -16.39
C THR A 55 3.66 0.98 -15.65
N GLU A 56 4.14 -0.25 -15.70
CA GLU A 56 5.39 -0.72 -15.05
C GLU A 56 5.50 -0.35 -13.56
N TRP A 57 4.39 -0.31 -12.86
CA TRP A 57 4.30 0.12 -11.47
C TRP A 57 4.92 -0.84 -10.45
N THR A 58 5.31 -2.03 -10.88
CA THR A 58 5.87 -3.10 -10.03
C THR A 58 7.39 -3.23 -10.06
N GLN A 59 8.08 -2.46 -10.92
CA GLN A 59 9.54 -2.55 -11.07
C GLN A 59 10.27 -2.26 -9.75
N GLY A 60 9.80 -1.28 -9.00
CA GLY A 60 10.37 -0.93 -7.71
C GLY A 60 10.22 -2.03 -6.67
N PHE A 61 9.16 -2.81 -6.72
CA PHE A 61 8.98 -3.96 -5.84
C PHE A 61 9.97 -5.08 -6.16
N GLN A 62 10.20 -5.36 -7.45
CA GLN A 62 11.17 -6.36 -7.87
C GLN A 62 12.57 -6.09 -7.29
N PHE A 63 13.06 -4.88 -7.45
CA PHE A 63 14.41 -4.53 -6.99
C PHE A 63 14.44 -4.23 -5.49
N GLY A 64 13.34 -3.69 -4.96
CA GLY A 64 13.16 -3.43 -3.53
C GLY A 64 13.20 -4.68 -2.66
N LEU A 65 12.74 -5.84 -3.19
CA LEU A 65 12.87 -7.13 -2.51
C LEU A 65 14.32 -7.44 -2.11
N ALA A 66 15.28 -7.12 -2.98
CA ALA A 66 16.69 -7.38 -2.70
C ALA A 66 17.21 -6.52 -1.52
N PHE A 67 16.80 -5.26 -1.42
CA PHE A 67 17.14 -4.41 -0.29
C PHE A 67 16.51 -4.88 1.03
N LEU A 68 15.24 -5.28 1.01
CA LEU A 68 14.56 -5.81 2.19
C LEU A 68 15.21 -7.12 2.66
N HIS A 69 15.58 -7.99 1.73
CA HIS A 69 16.27 -9.22 2.05
C HIS A 69 17.66 -8.96 2.66
N PHE A 70 18.44 -8.05 2.08
CA PHE A 70 19.72 -7.63 2.66
C PHE A 70 19.54 -7.08 4.07
N ASP A 71 18.56 -6.21 4.30
CA ASP A 71 18.31 -5.63 5.62
C ASP A 71 18.03 -6.69 6.69
N ALA A 72 17.31 -7.74 6.30
CA ALA A 72 16.93 -8.82 7.19
C ALA A 72 18.07 -9.83 7.48
N THR A 73 18.94 -10.08 6.48
CA THR A 73 19.89 -11.21 6.49
C THR A 73 21.36 -10.80 6.46
N GLY A 74 21.66 -9.58 6.00
CA GLY A 74 23.03 -9.14 5.75
C GLY A 74 23.68 -9.73 4.49
N GLU A 75 22.90 -10.35 3.59
CA GLU A 75 23.44 -10.99 2.37
C GLU A 75 23.91 -9.94 1.34
N GLU A 76 25.21 -9.70 1.25
CA GLU A 76 25.83 -8.66 0.40
C GLU A 76 25.51 -8.82 -1.09
N THR A 77 25.28 -10.04 -1.58
CA THR A 77 24.89 -10.26 -2.97
C THR A 77 23.55 -9.63 -3.29
N MET A 78 22.62 -9.58 -2.34
CA MET A 78 21.33 -8.92 -2.48
C MET A 78 21.45 -7.39 -2.48
N LEU A 79 22.31 -6.82 -1.63
CA LEU A 79 22.62 -5.39 -1.66
C LEU A 79 23.17 -4.98 -3.03
N LYS A 80 24.16 -5.75 -3.53
CA LYS A 80 24.75 -5.52 -4.85
C LYS A 80 23.69 -5.56 -5.96
N LEU A 81 22.86 -6.60 -5.94
CA LEU A 81 21.75 -6.76 -6.90
C LEU A 81 20.80 -5.55 -6.88
N GLY A 82 20.31 -5.15 -5.71
CA GLY A 82 19.42 -4.01 -5.56
C GLY A 82 20.03 -2.70 -6.08
N ARG A 83 21.30 -2.43 -5.73
CA ARG A 83 22.04 -1.25 -6.20
C ARG A 83 22.21 -1.21 -7.72
N GLU A 84 22.70 -2.30 -8.30
CA GLU A 84 22.96 -2.37 -9.76
C GLU A 84 21.68 -2.20 -10.56
N LYS A 85 20.60 -2.91 -10.17
CA LYS A 85 19.32 -2.83 -10.87
C LYS A 85 18.65 -1.46 -10.71
N THR A 86 18.70 -0.89 -9.51
CA THR A 86 18.14 0.46 -9.26
C THR A 86 18.85 1.50 -10.12
N ARG A 87 20.18 1.52 -10.14
CA ARG A 87 20.96 2.47 -10.95
C ARG A 87 20.69 2.30 -12.46
N LYS A 88 20.55 1.05 -12.91
CA LYS A 88 20.43 0.77 -14.34
C LYS A 88 19.03 1.01 -14.89
N TYR A 89 17.98 0.73 -14.10
CA TYR A 89 16.62 0.63 -14.67
C TYR A 89 15.59 1.58 -14.04
N MET A 90 15.86 2.20 -12.87
CA MET A 90 14.83 2.98 -12.19
C MET A 90 14.76 4.47 -12.59
N ALA A 91 15.69 4.98 -13.39
CA ALA A 91 15.72 6.40 -13.75
C ALA A 91 14.43 6.86 -14.47
N SER A 92 13.88 6.04 -15.36
CA SER A 92 12.62 6.33 -16.07
C SER A 92 11.42 6.46 -15.14
N HIS A 93 11.41 5.71 -14.04
CA HIS A 93 10.35 5.76 -13.04
C HIS A 93 10.39 7.04 -12.17
N VAL A 94 11.56 7.66 -12.04
CA VAL A 94 11.71 8.93 -11.31
C VAL A 94 10.94 10.06 -12.01
N SER A 95 10.94 10.06 -13.33
CA SER A 95 10.31 11.09 -14.17
C SER A 95 9.02 10.66 -14.88
N HIS A 96 8.41 9.54 -14.47
CA HIS A 96 7.26 8.96 -15.17
C HIS A 96 5.97 9.77 -14.93
N VAL A 97 5.67 10.73 -15.78
CA VAL A 97 4.48 11.60 -15.67
C VAL A 97 3.15 10.87 -15.89
N GLY A 98 3.17 9.68 -16.48
CA GLY A 98 1.97 8.92 -16.89
C GLY A 98 1.25 8.19 -15.76
N VAL A 99 1.88 8.00 -14.61
CA VAL A 99 1.37 7.18 -13.50
C VAL A 99 1.40 7.90 -12.16
N HIS A 100 0.63 7.39 -11.19
CA HIS A 100 0.60 7.86 -9.80
C HIS A 100 1.41 6.96 -8.84
N ASP A 101 2.20 6.03 -9.37
CA ASP A 101 2.82 4.92 -8.64
C ASP A 101 4.24 5.23 -8.12
N HIS A 102 4.63 6.50 -8.06
CA HIS A 102 5.97 6.92 -7.67
C HIS A 102 6.40 6.39 -6.31
N GLY A 103 5.49 6.38 -5.33
CA GLY A 103 5.76 5.84 -3.99
C GLY A 103 5.95 4.33 -3.98
N PHE A 104 5.34 3.60 -4.93
CA PHE A 104 5.55 2.16 -5.08
C PHE A 104 6.90 1.86 -5.71
N ASN A 105 7.25 2.57 -6.77
CA ASN A 105 8.51 2.34 -7.48
C ASN A 105 9.72 2.93 -6.75
N ASN A 106 9.70 4.22 -6.46
CA ASN A 106 10.90 4.94 -6.07
C ASN A 106 11.20 4.88 -4.56
N VAL A 107 10.17 4.81 -3.71
CA VAL A 107 10.39 4.60 -2.26
C VAL A 107 10.81 3.16 -1.97
N SER A 108 10.31 2.19 -2.73
CA SER A 108 10.73 0.78 -2.56
C SER A 108 12.18 0.52 -3.01
N THR A 109 12.76 1.37 -3.84
CA THR A 109 14.15 1.28 -4.30
C THR A 109 15.04 2.34 -3.65
N TYR A 110 15.02 3.56 -4.15
CA TYR A 110 15.82 4.67 -3.59
C TYR A 110 15.51 4.93 -2.12
N GLY A 111 14.24 4.84 -1.70
CA GLY A 111 13.85 4.99 -0.30
C GLY A 111 14.47 3.93 0.60
N ASN A 112 14.44 2.64 0.21
CA ASN A 112 15.12 1.58 0.96
C ASN A 112 16.64 1.78 1.00
N LEU A 113 17.27 2.14 -0.12
CA LEU A 113 18.71 2.39 -0.15
C LEU A 113 19.10 3.56 0.77
N ARG A 114 18.37 4.69 0.69
CA ARG A 114 18.55 5.83 1.61
C ARG A 114 18.42 5.39 3.08
N ARG A 115 17.37 4.65 3.41
CA ARG A 115 17.13 4.16 4.77
C ARG A 115 18.28 3.29 5.28
N LEU A 116 18.78 2.35 4.48
CA LEU A 116 19.92 1.50 4.84
C LEU A 116 21.19 2.31 5.13
N ILE A 117 21.43 3.37 4.36
CA ILE A 117 22.55 4.30 4.58
C ILE A 117 22.37 5.07 5.91
N LEU A 118 21.18 5.63 6.14
CA LEU A 118 20.90 6.43 7.33
C LEU A 118 20.87 5.61 8.62
N GLU A 119 20.43 4.36 8.55
CA GLU A 119 20.45 3.42 9.67
C GLU A 119 21.86 2.83 9.93
N GLY A 120 22.87 3.16 9.12
CA GLY A 120 24.23 2.63 9.26
C GLY A 120 24.35 1.14 8.92
N LYS A 121 23.38 0.58 8.20
CA LYS A 121 23.43 -0.82 7.74
C LYS A 121 24.45 -1.04 6.62
N ILE A 122 24.73 0.02 5.89
CA ILE A 122 25.75 0.08 4.84
C ILE A 122 26.60 1.33 5.03
N ALA A 123 27.81 1.29 4.49
CA ALA A 123 28.73 2.44 4.54
C ALA A 123 28.08 3.67 3.89
N ARG A 124 28.22 4.83 4.54
CA ARG A 124 27.73 6.10 4.03
C ARG A 124 28.70 6.66 3.00
N GLU A 125 28.37 6.49 1.74
CA GLU A 125 29.01 7.19 0.63
C GLU A 125 28.17 8.39 0.25
N GLN A 126 28.72 9.60 0.37
CA GLN A 126 27.95 10.84 0.19
C GLN A 126 27.37 10.93 -1.22
N GLY A 127 28.10 10.53 -2.26
CA GLY A 127 27.63 10.55 -3.64
C GLY A 127 26.44 9.60 -3.87
N GLU A 128 26.41 8.43 -3.19
CA GLU A 128 25.26 7.51 -3.28
C GLU A 128 24.03 8.07 -2.55
N LEU A 129 24.24 8.69 -1.38
CA LEU A 129 23.16 9.34 -0.65
C LEU A 129 22.57 10.50 -1.45
N ASP A 130 23.40 11.40 -1.99
CA ASP A 130 22.97 12.54 -2.80
C ASP A 130 22.20 12.09 -4.05
N TYR A 131 22.68 11.05 -4.71
CA TYR A 131 22.00 10.45 -5.86
C TYR A 131 20.60 9.88 -5.49
N THR A 132 20.50 9.17 -4.38
CA THR A 132 19.21 8.61 -3.94
C THR A 132 18.25 9.71 -3.49
N GLU A 133 18.71 10.70 -2.78
CA GLU A 133 17.88 11.82 -2.34
C GLU A 133 17.44 12.71 -3.51
N LEU A 134 18.29 12.93 -4.52
CA LEU A 134 17.89 13.63 -5.75
C LEU A 134 16.77 12.87 -6.47
N ALA A 135 16.89 11.55 -6.61
CA ALA A 135 15.85 10.73 -7.23
C ALA A 135 14.51 10.82 -6.48
N LEU A 136 14.53 10.79 -5.15
CA LEU A 136 13.33 10.92 -4.31
C LEU A 136 12.71 12.32 -4.40
N LYS A 137 13.52 13.38 -4.40
CA LYS A 137 13.07 14.76 -4.59
C LYS A 137 12.34 14.93 -5.92
N VAL A 138 12.98 14.53 -7.02
CA VAL A 138 12.40 14.63 -8.37
C VAL A 138 11.12 13.79 -8.47
N SER A 139 11.14 12.56 -7.97
CA SER A 139 9.97 11.67 -7.98
C SER A 139 8.77 12.28 -7.25
N GLY A 140 8.98 12.88 -6.07
CA GLY A 140 7.92 13.55 -5.33
C GLY A 140 7.35 14.76 -6.06
N ALA A 141 8.20 15.58 -6.68
CA ALA A 141 7.77 16.73 -7.48
C ALA A 141 6.98 16.30 -8.74
N VAL A 142 7.44 15.28 -9.47
CA VAL A 142 6.74 14.75 -10.65
C VAL A 142 5.36 14.22 -10.26
N GLN A 143 5.25 13.47 -9.16
CA GLN A 143 3.96 13.00 -8.68
C GLN A 143 3.05 14.16 -8.25
N ALA A 144 3.59 15.18 -7.57
CA ALA A 144 2.83 16.35 -7.14
C ALA A 144 2.28 17.17 -8.33
N ALA A 145 2.94 17.13 -9.50
CA ALA A 145 2.47 17.78 -10.71
C ALA A 145 1.16 17.16 -11.27
N ARG A 146 0.82 15.94 -10.86
CA ARG A 146 -0.44 15.27 -11.24
C ARG A 146 -1.66 15.75 -10.43
N TYR A 147 -1.60 16.87 -9.80
CA TYR A 147 -2.67 17.40 -8.96
C TYR A 147 -3.81 18.03 -9.76
N VAL A 148 -5.04 17.70 -9.35
CA VAL A 148 -6.26 18.31 -9.86
C VAL A 148 -7.03 18.93 -8.68
N PRO A 149 -7.40 20.22 -8.76
CA PRO A 149 -8.23 20.85 -7.76
C PRO A 149 -9.68 20.36 -7.85
N THR A 150 -10.36 20.27 -6.72
CA THR A 150 -11.80 20.01 -6.65
C THR A 150 -12.60 21.30 -6.49
N ALA A 151 -13.94 21.21 -6.67
CA ALA A 151 -14.86 22.30 -6.37
C ALA A 151 -14.91 22.68 -4.88
N TYR A 152 -14.39 21.83 -4.00
CA TYR A 152 -14.50 21.92 -2.54
C TYR A 152 -13.33 22.62 -1.86
N ARG A 153 -12.51 23.31 -2.61
CA ARG A 153 -11.30 24.00 -2.12
C ARG A 153 -11.58 25.31 -1.34
N ALA A 154 -12.81 25.78 -1.35
CA ALA A 154 -13.15 27.04 -0.70
C ALA A 154 -13.76 26.82 0.70
N PRO A 155 -13.45 27.67 1.71
CA PRO A 155 -14.00 27.54 3.06
C PRO A 155 -15.53 27.58 3.13
N TRP A 156 -16.18 28.22 2.16
CA TRP A 156 -17.65 28.33 2.03
C TRP A 156 -18.25 27.22 1.15
N SER A 157 -17.48 26.25 0.70
CA SER A 157 -18.03 25.16 -0.07
C SER A 157 -19.08 24.41 0.74
N PRO A 158 -20.26 24.08 0.13
CA PRO A 158 -21.33 23.36 0.81
C PRO A 158 -21.00 21.91 1.20
N VAL A 159 -19.79 21.48 1.00
CA VAL A 159 -19.28 20.26 1.63
C VAL A 159 -19.04 20.55 3.12
N ALA A 160 -20.12 20.90 3.76
CA ALA A 160 -20.21 20.88 5.21
C ALA A 160 -20.05 19.42 5.64
N ALA A 161 -19.08 19.15 6.47
CA ALA A 161 -18.73 17.88 7.02
C ALA A 161 -17.77 17.05 6.13
N THR A 162 -16.50 17.24 6.34
CA THR A 162 -15.56 16.12 6.30
C THR A 162 -16.12 15.00 7.19
N PRO A 163 -15.90 13.74 6.86
CA PRO A 163 -16.44 12.61 7.63
C PRO A 163 -16.19 12.68 9.13
N ALA A 164 -15.07 13.28 9.53
CA ALA A 164 -14.68 13.44 10.93
C ALA A 164 -14.97 14.83 11.52
N GLY A 165 -15.65 15.73 10.79
CA GLY A 165 -15.84 17.12 11.24
C GLY A 165 -14.53 17.88 11.46
N THR A 166 -13.45 17.45 10.80
CA THR A 166 -12.07 17.85 11.11
C THR A 166 -11.67 19.22 10.59
N GLY A 167 -12.45 19.80 9.68
CA GLY A 167 -12.10 21.09 9.09
C GLY A 167 -11.03 21.04 7.98
N VAL A 168 -10.53 19.85 7.61
CA VAL A 168 -9.60 19.69 6.47
C VAL A 168 -10.39 19.63 5.17
N ALA A 169 -10.15 20.57 4.27
CA ALA A 169 -10.88 20.65 3.00
C ALA A 169 -10.39 19.60 2.00
N PRO A 170 -11.28 18.89 1.30
CA PRO A 170 -10.92 18.00 0.19
C PRO A 170 -10.66 18.82 -1.09
N SER A 171 -9.60 19.64 -1.06
CA SER A 171 -9.33 20.70 -2.04
C SER A 171 -8.79 20.20 -3.37
N GLY A 172 -8.23 18.99 -3.41
CA GLY A 172 -7.69 18.41 -4.63
C GLY A 172 -7.07 17.04 -4.41
N TYR A 173 -6.57 16.44 -5.47
CA TYR A 173 -6.01 15.09 -5.44
C TYR A 173 -4.96 14.88 -6.53
N ILE A 174 -4.09 13.90 -6.29
CA ILE A 174 -3.18 13.34 -7.31
C ILE A 174 -3.99 12.33 -8.13
N TYR A 175 -4.16 12.60 -9.41
CA TYR A 175 -4.98 11.75 -10.27
C TYR A 175 -4.28 10.46 -10.73
N SER A 176 -5.11 9.42 -10.90
CA SER A 176 -4.66 8.10 -11.36
C SER A 176 -4.26 8.09 -12.83
N PHE A 177 -3.77 6.94 -13.34
CA PHE A 177 -3.48 6.76 -14.76
C PHE A 177 -4.75 6.80 -15.65
N ASN A 178 -5.96 6.64 -15.07
CA ASN A 178 -7.22 6.78 -15.81
C ASN A 178 -7.50 8.23 -16.26
N GLY A 179 -6.70 9.19 -15.80
CA GLY A 179 -6.79 10.58 -16.20
C GLY A 179 -7.25 11.53 -15.10
N PRO A 180 -7.28 12.84 -15.41
CA PRO A 180 -7.52 13.90 -14.41
C PRO A 180 -8.86 13.82 -13.67
N GLN A 181 -9.84 13.08 -14.16
CA GLN A 181 -11.13 12.88 -13.51
C GLN A 181 -11.10 11.81 -12.42
N SER A 182 -10.01 11.06 -12.29
CA SER A 182 -9.97 9.81 -11.54
C SER A 182 -9.06 9.89 -10.31
N LEU A 183 -9.62 9.61 -9.15
CA LEU A 183 -8.92 9.43 -7.87
C LEU A 183 -9.01 7.96 -7.45
N PHE A 184 -7.87 7.26 -7.37
CA PHE A 184 -7.78 5.90 -6.86
C PHE A 184 -7.46 5.84 -5.37
N ALA A 185 -8.05 4.87 -4.69
CA ALA A 185 -7.81 4.62 -3.26
C ALA A 185 -6.36 4.21 -2.95
N ASP A 186 -5.69 3.51 -3.86
CA ASP A 186 -4.31 3.04 -3.70
C ASP A 186 -3.27 4.16 -3.73
N THR A 187 -3.60 5.29 -4.37
CA THR A 187 -2.72 6.46 -4.48
C THR A 187 -2.28 6.98 -3.12
N ILE A 188 -3.08 6.81 -2.05
CA ILE A 188 -2.72 7.27 -0.70
C ILE A 188 -1.39 6.68 -0.22
N ARG A 189 -1.07 5.41 -0.51
CA ARG A 189 0.22 4.85 -0.14
C ARG A 189 1.35 5.37 -1.02
N SER A 190 1.07 5.75 -2.25
CA SER A 190 2.05 6.37 -3.13
C SER A 190 2.44 7.79 -2.68
N MET A 191 1.65 8.44 -1.81
CA MET A 191 1.98 9.76 -1.24
C MET A 191 3.28 9.77 -0.43
N ARG A 192 3.84 8.62 -0.07
CA ARG A 192 5.18 8.52 0.50
C ARG A 192 6.25 9.26 -0.32
N SER A 193 6.11 9.31 -1.63
CA SER A 193 7.03 10.04 -2.50
C SER A 193 7.01 11.55 -2.23
N LEU A 194 5.82 12.13 -2.00
CA LEU A 194 5.67 13.56 -1.72
C LEU A 194 6.24 13.90 -0.35
N VAL A 195 5.90 13.12 0.67
CA VAL A 195 6.31 13.42 2.05
C VAL A 195 7.80 13.17 2.28
N VAL A 196 8.40 12.18 1.64
CA VAL A 196 9.87 12.00 1.66
C VAL A 196 10.57 13.17 0.96
N ALA A 197 10.07 13.61 -0.21
CA ALA A 197 10.63 14.77 -0.89
C ALA A 197 10.47 16.06 -0.08
N HIS A 198 9.34 16.25 0.61
CA HIS A 198 9.13 17.34 1.55
C HIS A 198 10.15 17.29 2.71
N GLN A 199 10.34 16.12 3.33
CA GLN A 199 11.33 15.92 4.39
C GLN A 199 12.75 16.31 3.94
N LEU A 200 13.05 16.10 2.66
CA LEU A 200 14.32 16.49 2.02
C LEU A 200 14.38 17.99 1.65
N GLY A 201 13.41 18.78 2.08
CA GLY A 201 13.35 20.22 1.83
C GLY A 201 13.00 20.59 0.39
N HIS A 202 12.35 19.70 -0.37
CA HIS A 202 12.03 19.92 -1.78
C HIS A 202 10.62 20.50 -1.98
N VAL A 203 10.47 21.22 -3.09
CA VAL A 203 9.19 21.78 -3.57
C VAL A 203 9.01 21.46 -5.04
N LEU A 204 7.76 21.46 -5.51
CA LEU A 204 7.49 21.50 -6.94
C LEU A 204 7.45 22.97 -7.37
N MET A 205 8.27 23.37 -8.34
CA MET A 205 8.19 24.70 -8.95
C MET A 205 7.03 24.71 -9.97
N GLY A 206 6.04 25.54 -9.72
CA GLY A 206 4.90 25.77 -10.60
C GLY A 206 5.14 26.94 -11.56
N GLU A 207 4.10 27.27 -12.32
CA GLU A 207 4.10 28.43 -13.20
C GLU A 207 4.35 29.72 -12.43
N GLY A 208 5.06 30.67 -13.06
CA GLY A 208 5.40 31.96 -12.45
C GLY A 208 6.32 31.81 -11.22
N ASP A 209 7.16 30.78 -11.20
CA ASP A 209 8.12 30.49 -10.12
C ASP A 209 7.46 30.30 -8.74
N GLN A 210 6.21 29.85 -8.71
CA GLN A 210 5.50 29.60 -7.46
C GLN A 210 5.92 28.27 -6.85
N PRO A 211 6.49 28.25 -5.61
CA PRO A 211 6.82 27.01 -4.93
C PRO A 211 5.54 26.33 -4.42
N ILE A 212 5.34 25.08 -4.79
CA ILE A 212 4.22 24.24 -4.33
C ILE A 212 4.72 23.31 -3.24
N ASN A 213 4.09 23.39 -2.06
CA ASN A 213 4.44 22.58 -0.91
C ASN A 213 3.95 21.13 -1.10
N LEU A 214 4.86 20.16 -1.02
CA LEU A 214 4.58 18.75 -1.26
C LEU A 214 3.79 18.11 -0.11
N LEU A 215 3.99 18.56 1.13
CA LEU A 215 3.20 18.11 2.28
C LEU A 215 1.73 18.56 2.12
N HIS A 216 1.49 19.81 1.73
CA HIS A 216 0.13 20.29 1.51
C HIS A 216 -0.59 19.46 0.43
N ARG A 217 0.08 19.15 -0.69
CA ARG A 217 -0.45 18.25 -1.73
C ARG A 217 -0.79 16.86 -1.21
N ALA A 218 0.05 16.30 -0.33
CA ALA A 218 -0.20 15.00 0.29
C ALA A 218 -1.41 15.05 1.24
N VAL A 219 -1.53 16.07 2.08
CA VAL A 219 -2.67 16.25 3.00
C VAL A 219 -3.97 16.50 2.24
N GLU A 220 -3.98 17.36 1.22
CA GLU A 220 -5.13 17.61 0.36
C GLU A 220 -5.60 16.33 -0.36
N HIS A 221 -4.66 15.55 -0.88
CA HIS A 221 -4.97 14.25 -1.48
C HIS A 221 -5.58 13.29 -0.46
N ALA A 222 -5.00 13.19 0.74
CA ALA A 222 -5.51 12.33 1.79
C ALA A 222 -6.92 12.75 2.24
N ALA A 223 -7.18 14.04 2.38
CA ALA A 223 -8.51 14.57 2.72
C ALA A 223 -9.54 14.25 1.63
N THR A 224 -9.17 14.38 0.36
CA THR A 224 -10.06 14.06 -0.76
C THR A 224 -10.32 12.54 -0.84
N THR A 225 -9.29 11.71 -0.61
CA THR A 225 -9.43 10.26 -0.51
C THR A 225 -10.35 9.85 0.64
N ALA A 226 -10.15 10.40 1.84
CA ALA A 226 -11.01 10.15 2.99
C ALA A 226 -12.46 10.53 2.71
N ARG A 227 -12.68 11.69 2.09
CA ARG A 227 -14.03 12.21 1.82
C ARG A 227 -14.79 11.42 0.76
N PHE A 228 -14.12 10.96 -0.30
CA PHE A 228 -14.81 10.42 -1.47
C PHE A 228 -14.62 8.92 -1.67
N ASN A 229 -13.47 8.35 -1.30
CA ASN A 229 -13.25 6.92 -1.43
C ASN A 229 -13.65 6.14 -0.18
N VAL A 230 -13.57 6.73 1.04
CA VAL A 230 -13.92 6.05 2.28
C VAL A 230 -15.31 6.46 2.75
N PHE A 231 -16.08 5.50 3.24
CA PHE A 231 -17.44 5.68 3.75
C PHE A 231 -17.45 5.56 5.27
N PHE A 232 -18.30 6.32 5.94
CA PHE A 232 -18.30 6.43 7.40
C PHE A 232 -19.63 6.09 8.07
N GLY A 233 -20.57 5.49 7.32
CA GLY A 233 -21.91 5.18 7.83
C GLY A 233 -22.81 6.41 7.99
N ALA A 234 -22.56 7.46 7.18
CA ALA A 234 -23.29 8.73 7.25
C ALA A 234 -24.46 8.85 6.24
N GLY A 235 -24.82 7.76 5.58
CA GLY A 235 -25.95 7.72 4.65
C GLY A 235 -25.66 8.36 3.28
N ARG A 236 -24.42 8.35 2.80
CA ARG A 236 -24.04 8.88 1.48
C ARG A 236 -24.66 8.11 0.32
N ASP A 237 -24.87 6.84 0.50
CA ASP A 237 -25.63 5.96 -0.40
C ASP A 237 -26.28 4.81 0.38
N SER A 238 -27.03 3.93 -0.31
CA SER A 238 -27.70 2.77 0.30
C SER A 238 -26.75 1.71 0.84
N TYR A 239 -25.46 1.80 0.52
CA TYR A 239 -24.40 0.86 0.93
C TYR A 239 -23.38 1.55 1.83
N ASP A 240 -23.69 2.70 2.41
CA ASP A 240 -22.77 3.45 3.29
C ASP A 240 -22.56 2.71 4.61
N VAL A 241 -21.57 1.82 4.60
CA VAL A 241 -21.09 1.12 5.78
C VAL A 241 -19.76 1.74 6.21
N ARG A 242 -19.60 2.03 7.50
CA ARG A 242 -18.35 2.59 8.04
C ARG A 242 -17.16 1.71 7.68
N GLY A 243 -16.16 2.27 7.03
CA GLY A 243 -14.96 1.61 6.57
C GLY A 243 -15.03 0.97 5.19
N ARG A 244 -16.21 1.01 4.50
CA ARG A 244 -16.29 0.63 3.09
C ARG A 244 -15.39 1.56 2.27
N VAL A 245 -14.69 1.00 1.27
CA VAL A 245 -13.80 1.75 0.38
C VAL A 245 -14.23 1.56 -1.07
N ALA A 246 -14.59 2.64 -1.77
CA ALA A 246 -14.69 2.64 -3.22
C ALA A 246 -13.29 2.73 -3.83
N HIS A 247 -12.99 1.88 -4.81
CA HIS A 247 -11.69 1.89 -5.47
C HIS A 247 -11.40 3.23 -6.13
N GLU A 248 -12.36 3.80 -6.83
CA GLU A 248 -12.22 5.02 -7.61
C GLU A 248 -13.31 6.03 -7.27
N SER A 249 -12.94 7.30 -7.26
CA SER A 249 -13.88 8.43 -7.23
C SER A 249 -13.71 9.24 -8.50
N VAL A 250 -14.84 9.52 -9.19
CA VAL A 250 -14.85 10.23 -10.47
C VAL A 250 -15.33 11.67 -10.26
N PHE A 251 -14.58 12.62 -10.82
CA PHE A 251 -14.86 14.05 -10.75
C PHE A 251 -15.15 14.65 -12.13
N ASN A 252 -15.94 15.70 -12.16
CA ASN A 252 -16.15 16.48 -13.37
C ASN A 252 -14.92 17.36 -13.65
N ARG A 253 -14.34 17.24 -14.82
CA ARG A 253 -13.14 18.00 -15.21
C ARG A 253 -13.38 19.50 -15.37
N ASN A 254 -14.61 19.93 -15.65
CA ASN A 254 -14.93 21.34 -15.92
C ASN A 254 -15.10 22.15 -14.64
N ASP A 255 -15.71 21.56 -13.60
CA ASP A 255 -16.07 22.26 -12.38
C ASP A 255 -15.49 21.63 -11.10
N GLY A 256 -14.80 20.49 -11.21
CA GLY A 256 -14.18 19.79 -10.07
C GLY A 256 -15.16 19.13 -9.11
N GLN A 257 -16.46 19.02 -9.47
CA GLN A 257 -17.44 18.38 -8.61
C GLN A 257 -17.35 16.86 -8.67
N PHE A 258 -17.55 16.21 -7.50
CA PHE A 258 -17.68 14.76 -7.42
C PHE A 258 -18.89 14.27 -8.18
N ARG A 259 -18.73 13.25 -8.99
CA ARG A 259 -19.76 12.63 -9.80
C ARG A 259 -20.32 11.36 -9.16
N CYS A 260 -19.47 10.36 -9.01
CA CYS A 260 -19.87 9.06 -8.52
C CYS A 260 -18.66 8.25 -8.01
N PRO A 261 -18.88 7.25 -7.13
CA PRO A 261 -17.90 6.19 -6.93
C PRO A 261 -17.82 5.32 -8.20
N SER A 262 -16.65 4.73 -8.43
CA SER A 262 -16.38 3.80 -9.53
C SER A 262 -15.46 2.67 -9.06
N SER A 263 -15.25 1.68 -9.89
CA SER A 263 -14.30 0.60 -9.60
C SER A 263 -13.71 0.06 -10.88
N GLN A 264 -12.39 0.08 -10.99
CA GLN A 264 -11.68 -0.53 -12.11
C GLN A 264 -11.25 -1.96 -11.77
N GLN A 265 -10.70 -2.18 -10.58
CA GLN A 265 -10.18 -3.48 -10.16
C GLN A 265 -11.13 -4.26 -9.22
N GLY A 266 -12.09 -3.61 -8.57
CA GLY A 266 -13.11 -4.25 -7.73
C GLY A 266 -14.32 -4.72 -8.54
N TYR A 267 -15.22 -5.43 -7.87
CA TYR A 267 -16.43 -5.95 -8.47
C TYR A 267 -17.42 -4.83 -8.83
N SER A 268 -17.58 -3.87 -7.92
CA SER A 268 -18.54 -2.77 -8.09
C SER A 268 -18.11 -1.54 -7.29
N PRO A 269 -18.62 -0.33 -7.62
CA PRO A 269 -18.38 0.87 -6.82
C PRO A 269 -19.03 0.82 -5.43
N PHE A 270 -19.96 -0.10 -5.20
CA PHE A 270 -20.70 -0.24 -3.94
C PHE A 270 -20.13 -1.32 -3.02
N THR A 271 -19.19 -2.09 -3.52
CA THR A 271 -18.43 -3.10 -2.74
C THR A 271 -17.02 -2.58 -2.44
N THR A 272 -16.24 -3.35 -1.71
CA THR A 272 -14.85 -3.02 -1.41
C THR A 272 -13.93 -4.00 -2.10
N TRP A 273 -13.17 -3.50 -3.08
CA TRP A 273 -11.97 -4.18 -3.55
C TRP A 273 -10.96 -4.24 -2.40
N THR A 274 -10.69 -5.45 -1.90
CA THR A 274 -10.01 -5.62 -0.61
C THR A 274 -8.56 -5.15 -0.62
N ARG A 275 -7.88 -5.22 -1.76
CA ARG A 275 -6.53 -4.63 -1.91
C ARG A 275 -6.57 -3.11 -1.92
N GLY A 276 -7.60 -2.49 -2.50
CA GLY A 276 -7.81 -1.03 -2.39
C GLY A 276 -7.97 -0.57 -0.95
N ALA A 277 -8.78 -1.29 -0.16
CA ALA A 277 -8.91 -1.02 1.27
C ALA A 277 -7.59 -1.26 2.03
N ALA A 278 -6.82 -2.28 1.67
CA ALA A 278 -5.51 -2.53 2.26
C ALA A 278 -4.54 -1.37 2.04
N TRP A 279 -4.57 -0.75 0.85
CA TRP A 279 -3.79 0.46 0.58
C TRP A 279 -4.22 1.65 1.43
N ILE A 280 -5.53 1.82 1.68
CA ILE A 280 -6.06 2.84 2.61
C ILE A 280 -5.50 2.60 4.02
N ILE A 281 -5.60 1.38 4.54
CA ILE A 281 -5.09 1.00 5.88
C ILE A 281 -3.60 1.31 6.00
N CYS A 282 -2.79 0.83 5.05
CA CYS A 282 -1.35 0.99 5.09
C CYS A 282 -0.92 2.45 4.83
N GLY A 283 -1.53 3.11 3.86
CA GLY A 283 -1.17 4.48 3.46
C GLY A 283 -1.47 5.49 4.56
N PHE A 284 -2.65 5.47 5.17
CA PHE A 284 -2.97 6.38 6.27
C PHE A 284 -2.13 6.11 7.53
N ALA A 285 -1.82 4.84 7.83
CA ALA A 285 -0.93 4.51 8.94
C ALA A 285 0.49 5.07 8.73
N GLU A 286 1.06 4.94 7.53
CA GLU A 286 2.36 5.52 7.20
C GLU A 286 2.34 7.06 7.20
N GLN A 287 1.23 7.69 6.75
CA GLN A 287 1.10 9.15 6.82
C GLN A 287 1.03 9.67 8.27
N LEU A 288 0.38 8.93 9.18
CA LEU A 288 0.37 9.27 10.61
C LEU A 288 1.79 9.23 11.22
N GLU A 289 2.60 8.23 10.85
CA GLU A 289 4.02 8.17 11.26
C GLU A 289 4.80 9.39 10.76
N TYR A 290 4.54 9.80 9.52
CA TYR A 290 5.18 10.98 8.96
C TYR A 290 4.76 12.27 9.68
N LEU A 291 3.48 12.44 10.00
CA LEU A 291 3.01 13.63 10.72
C LEU A 291 3.71 13.84 12.06
N ASP A 292 4.18 12.78 12.72
CA ASP A 292 4.96 12.90 13.96
C ASP A 292 6.34 13.56 13.75
N THR A 293 6.85 13.57 12.53
CA THR A 293 8.15 14.21 12.19
C THR A 293 7.99 15.66 11.73
N VAL A 294 6.76 16.10 11.42
CA VAL A 294 6.45 17.44 10.86
C VAL A 294 6.25 18.45 11.98
N LYS A 295 6.61 19.72 11.78
CA LYS A 295 6.27 20.80 12.71
C LYS A 295 4.78 21.18 12.58
N GLY A 296 4.17 21.64 13.68
CA GLY A 296 2.75 22.04 13.69
C GLY A 296 2.43 23.13 12.67
N GLU A 297 3.29 24.14 12.61
CA GLU A 297 3.17 25.28 11.71
C GLU A 297 3.14 24.90 10.22
N ASP A 298 3.80 23.81 9.82
CA ASP A 298 3.78 23.31 8.44
C ASP A 298 2.40 22.82 7.98
N LEU A 299 1.50 22.58 8.92
CA LEU A 299 0.15 22.07 8.66
C LEU A 299 -0.93 23.16 8.75
N ASP A 300 -0.61 24.38 9.19
CA ASP A 300 -1.61 25.44 9.43
C ASP A 300 -2.40 25.79 8.18
N ALA A 301 -1.75 25.82 7.02
CA ALA A 301 -2.39 26.13 5.74
C ALA A 301 -3.38 25.04 5.25
N VAL A 302 -3.32 23.83 5.83
CA VAL A 302 -4.16 22.68 5.44
C VAL A 302 -5.09 22.21 6.56
N GLY A 303 -5.38 23.06 7.54
CA GLY A 303 -6.35 22.79 8.61
C GLY A 303 -5.74 22.60 9.99
N GLY A 304 -4.41 22.58 10.10
CA GLY A 304 -3.67 22.43 11.35
C GLY A 304 -3.49 20.96 11.79
N ARG A 305 -2.48 20.75 12.64
CA ARG A 305 -2.06 19.41 13.07
C ARG A 305 -3.19 18.55 13.59
N ARG A 306 -4.01 19.11 14.49
CA ARG A 306 -5.09 18.34 15.13
C ARG A 306 -6.08 17.83 14.09
N ALA A 307 -6.59 18.70 13.23
CA ALA A 307 -7.58 18.36 12.23
C ALA A 307 -7.06 17.31 11.24
N VAL A 308 -5.81 17.45 10.80
CA VAL A 308 -5.17 16.50 9.88
C VAL A 308 -4.97 15.14 10.56
N THR A 309 -4.46 15.13 11.80
CA THR A 309 -4.26 13.88 12.55
C THR A 309 -5.57 13.16 12.82
N ASP A 310 -6.62 13.88 13.27
CA ASP A 310 -7.94 13.32 13.55
C ASP A 310 -8.56 12.69 12.29
N LEU A 311 -8.44 13.37 11.14
CA LEU A 311 -8.90 12.84 9.85
C LEU A 311 -8.18 11.54 9.47
N PHE A 312 -6.86 11.51 9.59
CA PHE A 312 -6.07 10.33 9.20
C PHE A 312 -6.35 9.15 10.13
N LEU A 313 -6.47 9.41 11.43
CA LEU A 313 -6.82 8.39 12.43
C LEU A 313 -8.19 7.79 12.17
N GLU A 314 -9.23 8.65 12.04
CA GLU A 314 -10.59 8.18 11.79
C GLU A 314 -10.68 7.36 10.51
N THR A 315 -9.98 7.78 9.46
CA THR A 315 -9.98 7.07 8.17
C THR A 315 -9.29 5.71 8.29
N ALA A 316 -8.11 5.67 8.92
CA ALA A 316 -7.38 4.43 9.14
C ALA A 316 -8.18 3.44 10.02
N GLN A 317 -8.76 3.93 11.13
CA GLN A 317 -9.53 3.11 12.05
C GLN A 317 -10.81 2.58 11.39
N ALA A 318 -11.54 3.42 10.63
CA ALA A 318 -12.74 2.98 9.92
C ALA A 318 -12.44 1.81 8.96
N ALA A 319 -11.39 1.93 8.16
CA ALA A 319 -10.97 0.88 7.24
C ALA A 319 -10.48 -0.38 7.97
N CYS A 320 -9.72 -0.23 9.07
CA CYS A 320 -9.27 -1.33 9.90
C CYS A 320 -10.44 -2.09 10.54
N ASP A 321 -11.40 -1.38 11.11
CA ASP A 321 -12.57 -1.98 11.74
C ASP A 321 -13.40 -2.78 10.73
N TYR A 322 -13.64 -2.21 9.56
CA TYR A 322 -14.38 -2.90 8.51
C TYR A 322 -13.62 -4.12 7.96
N TYR A 323 -12.28 -4.05 7.88
CA TYR A 323 -11.48 -5.23 7.54
C TYR A 323 -11.72 -6.36 8.55
N ILE A 324 -11.60 -6.07 9.85
CA ILE A 324 -11.71 -7.07 10.93
C ILE A 324 -13.12 -7.66 11.00
N GLU A 325 -14.15 -6.81 10.90
CA GLU A 325 -15.54 -7.16 11.22
C GLU A 325 -16.38 -7.47 9.99
N GLY A 326 -16.07 -6.84 8.85
CA GLY A 326 -16.95 -6.82 7.67
C GLY A 326 -16.63 -7.87 6.62
N TYR A 327 -15.35 -8.08 6.26
CA TYR A 327 -15.06 -8.85 5.05
C TYR A 327 -13.86 -9.80 5.11
N SER A 328 -13.07 -9.82 6.17
CA SER A 328 -11.99 -10.79 6.27
C SER A 328 -12.48 -12.13 6.84
N SER A 329 -11.88 -13.23 6.38
CA SER A 329 -12.14 -14.55 6.93
C SER A 329 -11.63 -14.68 8.36
N LYS A 330 -11.98 -15.77 9.04
CA LYS A 330 -11.60 -16.00 10.44
C LYS A 330 -10.09 -15.88 10.70
N ASP A 331 -9.27 -16.31 9.74
CA ASP A 331 -7.80 -16.28 9.77
C ASP A 331 -7.19 -14.96 9.28
N GLY A 332 -8.03 -13.99 8.90
CA GLY A 332 -7.62 -12.66 8.48
C GLY A 332 -7.31 -12.51 7.00
N VAL A 333 -7.44 -13.55 6.18
CA VAL A 333 -7.26 -13.42 4.72
C VAL A 333 -8.59 -13.05 4.07
N PRO A 334 -8.68 -11.97 3.28
CA PRO A 334 -9.90 -11.60 2.58
C PRO A 334 -10.04 -12.31 1.24
N TYR A 335 -11.25 -12.37 0.72
CA TYR A 335 -11.50 -12.58 -0.69
C TYR A 335 -11.20 -11.28 -1.47
N TRP A 336 -11.04 -11.36 -2.80
CA TRP A 336 -10.61 -10.24 -3.63
C TRP A 336 -11.53 -9.01 -3.59
N ASP A 337 -12.80 -9.23 -3.31
CA ASP A 337 -13.80 -8.17 -3.12
C ASP A 337 -14.77 -8.57 -2.00
N SER A 338 -15.26 -7.62 -1.25
CA SER A 338 -16.11 -7.86 -0.07
C SER A 338 -17.45 -8.47 -0.41
N MET A 339 -17.98 -8.26 -1.60
CA MET A 339 -19.29 -8.71 -2.05
C MET A 339 -19.31 -8.98 -3.56
N ALA A 340 -18.34 -9.75 -4.08
CA ALA A 340 -18.31 -10.20 -5.46
C ALA A 340 -19.51 -11.11 -5.78
N LEU A 341 -19.75 -11.35 -7.06
CA LEU A 341 -20.95 -12.03 -7.60
C LEU A 341 -21.33 -13.31 -6.85
N ASN A 342 -20.34 -14.15 -6.55
CA ASN A 342 -20.57 -15.45 -5.93
C ASN A 342 -20.25 -15.48 -4.43
N SER A 343 -20.00 -14.34 -3.78
CA SER A 343 -19.66 -14.28 -2.36
C SER A 343 -20.74 -14.90 -1.47
N HIS A 344 -22.01 -14.82 -1.87
CA HIS A 344 -23.12 -15.45 -1.16
C HIS A 344 -22.99 -16.98 -1.04
N GLN A 345 -22.26 -17.63 -1.96
CA GLN A 345 -22.00 -19.08 -1.93
C GLN A 345 -20.86 -19.47 -0.98
N LEU A 346 -20.07 -18.49 -0.52
CA LEU A 346 -19.03 -18.73 0.46
C LEU A 346 -19.58 -18.96 1.87
N GLY A 347 -20.85 -18.62 2.14
CA GLY A 347 -21.45 -18.67 3.47
C GLY A 347 -20.79 -17.67 4.43
N ASP A 348 -20.89 -17.90 5.75
CA ASP A 348 -20.32 -17.00 6.75
C ASP A 348 -18.79 -17.17 6.83
N ILE A 349 -18.07 -16.32 6.10
CA ILE A 349 -16.61 -16.32 6.03
C ILE A 349 -15.96 -15.96 7.38
N THR A 350 -16.67 -15.23 8.23
CA THR A 350 -16.10 -14.78 9.52
C THR A 350 -15.92 -15.95 10.51
N LYS A 351 -16.61 -17.06 10.30
CA LYS A 351 -16.56 -18.27 11.14
C LYS A 351 -15.55 -19.32 10.69
N ARG A 352 -14.99 -19.20 9.49
CA ARG A 352 -14.04 -20.16 8.93
C ARG A 352 -12.83 -19.48 8.31
N ASN A 353 -11.73 -20.22 8.20
CA ASN A 353 -10.55 -19.76 7.49
C ASN A 353 -10.87 -19.58 6.01
N ALA A 354 -10.15 -18.67 5.36
CA ALA A 354 -10.23 -18.52 3.92
C ALA A 354 -9.86 -19.84 3.23
N ASP A 355 -10.60 -20.18 2.18
CA ASP A 355 -10.29 -21.33 1.34
C ASP A 355 -9.82 -20.84 -0.04
N PRO A 356 -8.51 -20.84 -0.31
CA PRO A 356 -8.01 -20.41 -1.61
C PRO A 356 -8.34 -21.37 -2.75
N PHE A 357 -8.83 -22.58 -2.43
CA PHE A 357 -9.18 -23.60 -3.42
C PHE A 357 -10.70 -23.76 -3.64
N ASN A 358 -11.50 -22.86 -3.08
CA ASN A 358 -12.94 -22.85 -3.27
C ASN A 358 -13.34 -22.67 -4.75
N ALA A 359 -14.64 -22.89 -5.06
CA ALA A 359 -15.13 -22.83 -6.44
C ALA A 359 -15.87 -21.53 -6.79
N HIS A 360 -15.89 -20.53 -5.91
CA HIS A 360 -16.79 -19.39 -6.01
C HIS A 360 -16.07 -18.07 -6.27
N GLU A 361 -15.20 -17.64 -5.35
CA GLU A 361 -14.44 -16.40 -5.46
C GLU A 361 -12.99 -16.59 -4.96
N PRO A 362 -11.99 -16.02 -5.62
CA PRO A 362 -10.60 -16.15 -5.17
C PRO A 362 -10.34 -15.33 -3.91
N VAL A 363 -9.43 -15.79 -3.07
CA VAL A 363 -8.84 -14.96 -2.01
C VAL A 363 -7.82 -13.98 -2.59
N ASP A 364 -7.45 -12.93 -1.85
CA ASP A 364 -6.32 -12.06 -2.20
C ASP A 364 -5.33 -11.97 -1.02
N SER A 365 -4.33 -12.81 -1.03
CA SER A 365 -3.26 -12.84 -0.02
C SER A 365 -2.42 -11.56 -0.03
N SER A 366 -2.30 -10.90 -1.20
CA SER A 366 -1.57 -9.64 -1.31
C SER A 366 -2.27 -8.51 -0.55
N ALA A 367 -3.61 -8.47 -0.59
CA ALA A 367 -4.39 -7.54 0.23
C ALA A 367 -4.15 -7.78 1.73
N ALA A 368 -4.08 -9.05 2.15
CA ALA A 368 -3.79 -9.39 3.54
C ALA A 368 -2.38 -8.93 3.97
N ALA A 369 -1.35 -9.12 3.15
CA ALA A 369 0.02 -8.71 3.46
C ALA A 369 0.17 -7.20 3.59
N ILE A 370 -0.47 -6.44 2.71
CA ILE A 370 -0.50 -4.97 2.74
C ILE A 370 -1.24 -4.47 3.99
N ALA A 371 -2.44 -5.01 4.25
CA ALA A 371 -3.24 -4.62 5.41
C ALA A 371 -2.52 -4.94 6.73
N ALA A 372 -1.89 -6.10 6.85
CA ALA A 372 -1.15 -6.50 8.04
C ALA A 372 -0.04 -5.51 8.41
N GLN A 373 0.66 -4.95 7.45
CA GLN A 373 1.62 -3.87 7.67
C GLN A 373 0.95 -2.63 8.27
N GLY A 374 -0.14 -2.17 7.65
CA GLY A 374 -0.88 -1.01 8.15
C GLY A 374 -1.43 -1.24 9.55
N PHE A 375 -1.92 -2.44 9.85
CA PHE A 375 -2.37 -2.83 11.19
C PHE A 375 -1.25 -2.75 12.22
N LEU A 376 -0.06 -3.27 11.92
CA LEU A 376 1.08 -3.20 12.84
C LEU A 376 1.52 -1.75 13.06
N ARG A 377 1.59 -0.93 12.00
CA ARG A 377 1.97 0.48 12.07
C ARG A 377 0.95 1.29 12.87
N LEU A 378 -0.34 1.18 12.53
CA LEU A 378 -1.40 1.88 13.26
C LEU A 378 -1.46 1.44 14.73
N GLY A 379 -1.32 0.14 14.99
CA GLY A 379 -1.29 -0.40 16.34
C GLY A 379 -0.13 0.13 17.17
N THR A 380 1.06 0.23 16.59
CA THR A 380 2.26 0.82 17.21
C THR A 380 2.06 2.31 17.46
N TYR A 381 1.57 3.05 16.46
CA TYR A 381 1.28 4.48 16.58
C TYR A 381 0.30 4.79 17.71
N LEU A 382 -0.85 4.14 17.72
CA LEU A 382 -1.88 4.34 18.75
C LEU A 382 -1.37 4.01 20.16
N THR A 383 -0.61 2.92 20.28
CA THR A 383 0.00 2.55 21.57
C THR A 383 0.96 3.64 22.08
N ALA A 384 1.76 4.20 21.19
CA ALA A 384 2.67 5.31 21.51
C ALA A 384 1.92 6.61 21.91
N LYS A 385 0.68 6.80 21.38
CA LYS A 385 -0.19 7.94 21.76
C LYS A 385 -1.06 7.68 23.01
N GLY A 386 -0.91 6.52 23.65
CA GLY A 386 -1.68 6.16 24.87
C GLY A 386 -3.00 5.43 24.60
N GLU A 387 -3.39 5.27 23.33
CA GLU A 387 -4.60 4.53 22.91
C GLU A 387 -4.37 3.00 22.92
N THR A 388 -4.00 2.48 24.06
CA THR A 388 -3.46 1.11 24.20
C THR A 388 -4.46 0.01 23.83
N THR A 389 -5.76 0.20 24.04
CA THR A 389 -6.79 -0.81 23.71
C THR A 389 -6.93 -0.97 22.22
N ALA A 390 -7.14 0.13 21.50
CA ALA A 390 -7.24 0.13 20.04
C ALA A 390 -5.89 -0.28 19.41
N GLY A 391 -4.80 0.26 19.91
CA GLY A 391 -3.44 -0.08 19.47
C GLY A 391 -3.16 -1.58 19.57
N LYS A 392 -3.47 -2.20 20.70
CA LYS A 392 -3.31 -3.64 20.90
C LYS A 392 -4.21 -4.45 19.95
N ARG A 393 -5.45 -4.03 19.74
CA ARG A 393 -6.39 -4.72 18.84
C ARG A 393 -5.84 -4.79 17.43
N TYR A 394 -5.41 -3.66 16.86
CA TYR A 394 -4.88 -3.62 15.50
C TYR A 394 -3.54 -4.33 15.40
N PHE A 395 -2.63 -4.13 16.34
CA PHE A 395 -1.34 -4.82 16.37
C PHE A 395 -1.51 -6.35 16.33
N GLN A 396 -2.40 -6.89 17.17
CA GLN A 396 -2.71 -8.31 17.22
C GLN A 396 -3.39 -8.81 15.94
N ALA A 397 -4.21 -8.00 15.30
CA ALA A 397 -4.79 -8.32 13.99
C ALA A 397 -3.69 -8.50 12.93
N GLY A 398 -2.74 -7.57 12.85
CA GLY A 398 -1.58 -7.66 11.95
C GLY A 398 -0.74 -8.91 12.17
N LEU A 399 -0.43 -9.25 13.44
CA LEU A 399 0.30 -10.49 13.76
C LEU A 399 -0.50 -11.75 13.40
N THR A 400 -1.82 -11.73 13.58
CA THR A 400 -2.69 -12.87 13.22
C THR A 400 -2.66 -13.14 11.72
N ILE A 401 -2.78 -12.09 10.92
CA ILE A 401 -2.69 -12.19 9.45
C ILE A 401 -1.31 -12.72 9.04
N ALA A 402 -0.23 -12.16 9.60
CA ALA A 402 1.12 -12.60 9.31
C ALA A 402 1.34 -14.09 9.66
N GLN A 403 0.80 -14.56 10.79
CA GLN A 403 0.85 -15.97 11.18
C GLN A 403 0.25 -16.87 10.10
N THR A 404 -0.87 -16.47 9.51
CA THR A 404 -1.53 -17.22 8.43
C THR A 404 -0.72 -17.19 7.13
N LEU A 405 -0.27 -16.01 6.72
CA LEU A 405 0.42 -15.83 5.42
C LEU A 405 1.79 -16.49 5.36
N PHE A 406 2.47 -16.65 6.51
CA PHE A 406 3.81 -17.22 6.58
C PHE A 406 3.82 -18.76 6.69
N ASP A 407 2.70 -19.39 6.37
CA ASP A 407 2.54 -20.83 6.25
C ASP A 407 1.92 -21.21 4.89
N GLU A 408 2.04 -22.47 4.54
CA GLU A 408 1.26 -23.05 3.44
C GLU A 408 -0.25 -22.97 3.76
N PRO A 409 -1.10 -22.75 2.77
CA PRO A 409 -0.82 -22.74 1.33
C PRO A 409 -0.37 -21.38 0.79
N TYR A 410 -0.22 -20.34 1.61
CA TYR A 410 0.10 -18.99 1.16
C TYR A 410 1.60 -18.80 0.89
N LEU A 411 2.47 -19.32 1.72
CA LEU A 411 3.92 -19.23 1.53
C LEU A 411 4.41 -20.37 0.64
N SER A 412 5.01 -20.05 -0.51
CA SER A 412 5.47 -21.02 -1.50
C SER A 412 6.82 -21.65 -1.14
N ALA A 413 6.83 -22.94 -0.86
CA ALA A 413 8.05 -23.75 -0.74
C ALA A 413 8.45 -24.45 -2.05
N ASP A 414 7.66 -24.38 -3.13
CA ASP A 414 8.00 -25.03 -4.41
C ASP A 414 9.11 -24.24 -5.14
N PRO A 415 10.32 -24.79 -5.32
CA PRO A 415 11.43 -24.11 -5.98
C PRO A 415 11.17 -23.82 -7.47
N ARG A 416 10.22 -24.51 -8.09
CA ARG A 416 9.84 -24.29 -9.50
C ARG A 416 8.93 -23.08 -9.67
N HIS A 417 8.23 -22.65 -8.61
CA HIS A 417 7.37 -21.48 -8.61
C HIS A 417 8.18 -20.23 -8.27
N GLN A 418 8.17 -19.20 -9.12
CA GLN A 418 8.96 -17.98 -8.89
C GLN A 418 8.35 -17.04 -7.83
N GLY A 419 7.03 -17.10 -7.61
CA GLY A 419 6.36 -16.30 -6.59
C GLY A 419 6.54 -16.85 -5.19
N LEU A 420 6.54 -15.95 -4.21
CA LEU A 420 6.68 -16.23 -2.77
C LEU A 420 5.32 -16.34 -2.08
N LEU A 421 4.44 -15.34 -2.27
CA LEU A 421 3.12 -15.26 -1.65
C LEU A 421 2.04 -15.66 -2.65
N LEU A 422 1.52 -16.88 -2.51
CA LEU A 422 0.53 -17.46 -3.41
C LEU A 422 -0.90 -17.01 -3.09
N HIS A 423 -1.80 -17.26 -4.05
CA HIS A 423 -3.21 -16.92 -3.95
C HIS A 423 -3.46 -15.40 -3.93
N SER A 424 -2.60 -14.64 -4.61
CA SER A 424 -2.84 -13.24 -4.94
C SER A 424 -3.65 -13.11 -6.23
N VAL A 425 -4.44 -12.05 -6.34
CA VAL A 425 -5.26 -11.75 -7.53
C VAL A 425 -4.83 -10.41 -8.11
N TYR A 426 -4.61 -10.34 -9.42
CA TYR A 426 -4.24 -9.08 -10.07
C TYR A 426 -5.47 -8.29 -10.51
N HIS A 427 -6.19 -8.77 -11.53
CA HIS A 427 -7.27 -8.01 -12.14
C HIS A 427 -8.43 -8.91 -12.57
N ARG A 428 -9.23 -9.29 -11.58
CA ARG A 428 -10.36 -10.21 -11.79
C ARG A 428 -11.36 -9.71 -12.84
N PRO A 429 -11.75 -8.41 -12.87
CA PRO A 429 -12.70 -7.92 -13.88
C PRO A 429 -12.22 -8.07 -15.33
N ASN A 430 -10.90 -7.98 -15.57
CA ASN A 430 -10.31 -8.17 -16.90
C ASN A 430 -9.98 -9.64 -17.22
N GLY A 431 -10.18 -10.57 -16.28
CA GLY A 431 -9.87 -11.98 -16.50
C GLY A 431 -8.38 -12.26 -16.72
N TRP A 432 -7.48 -11.47 -16.13
CA TRP A 432 -6.03 -11.62 -16.35
C TRP A 432 -5.41 -12.73 -15.51
N ASP A 433 -6.09 -13.12 -14.44
CA ASP A 433 -5.56 -14.08 -13.50
C ASP A 433 -5.67 -15.52 -14.01
N HIS A 434 -4.64 -16.33 -13.76
CA HIS A 434 -4.60 -17.72 -14.18
C HIS A 434 -5.59 -18.57 -13.38
N ILE A 435 -6.40 -19.34 -14.09
CA ILE A 435 -7.28 -20.36 -13.50
C ILE A 435 -6.66 -21.73 -13.81
N PRO A 436 -6.17 -22.47 -12.81
CA PRO A 436 -5.58 -23.78 -13.03
C PRO A 436 -6.61 -24.80 -13.58
N ALA A 437 -6.12 -25.78 -14.33
CA ALA A 437 -6.98 -26.85 -14.87
C ALA A 437 -7.80 -27.52 -13.75
N GLY A 438 -9.10 -27.68 -13.98
CA GLY A 438 -10.04 -28.25 -13.03
C GLY A 438 -10.50 -27.31 -11.91
N ARG A 439 -10.03 -26.05 -11.87
CA ARG A 439 -10.50 -24.99 -10.97
C ARG A 439 -11.50 -24.09 -11.65
N LYS A 440 -12.31 -23.36 -10.85
CA LYS A 440 -13.31 -22.40 -11.37
C LYS A 440 -12.89 -20.94 -11.14
N VAL A 441 -11.95 -20.71 -10.21
CA VAL A 441 -11.43 -19.38 -9.86
C VAL A 441 -9.92 -19.40 -9.81
N PRO A 442 -9.27 -18.24 -9.96
CA PRO A 442 -7.83 -18.11 -9.83
C PRO A 442 -7.34 -18.57 -8.47
N CYS A 443 -6.26 -19.35 -8.44
CA CYS A 443 -5.58 -19.75 -7.22
C CYS A 443 -4.15 -20.22 -7.54
N GLY A 444 -3.26 -20.20 -6.53
CA GLY A 444 -1.90 -20.75 -6.63
C GLY A 444 -0.89 -19.82 -7.30
N GLU A 445 -1.26 -18.62 -7.76
CA GLU A 445 -0.35 -17.66 -8.37
C GLU A 445 0.00 -16.52 -7.41
N ALA A 446 1.10 -15.82 -7.71
CA ALA A 446 1.63 -14.71 -6.94
C ALA A 446 1.62 -13.41 -7.75
N CYS A 447 1.67 -12.28 -7.06
CA CYS A 447 1.86 -10.96 -7.63
C CYS A 447 3.11 -10.30 -7.02
N MET A 448 3.83 -9.49 -7.81
CA MET A 448 5.09 -8.86 -7.37
C MET A 448 4.91 -7.97 -6.12
N TRP A 449 3.80 -7.23 -6.05
CA TRP A 449 3.48 -6.46 -4.83
C TRP A 449 3.13 -7.34 -3.63
N GLY A 450 2.55 -8.54 -3.85
CA GLY A 450 2.29 -9.53 -2.80
C GLY A 450 3.59 -10.04 -2.20
N ASP A 451 4.53 -10.45 -3.05
CA ASP A 451 5.85 -10.93 -2.63
C ASP A 451 6.61 -9.84 -1.87
N TYR A 452 6.63 -8.60 -2.40
CA TYR A 452 7.29 -7.47 -1.75
C TYR A 452 6.70 -7.21 -0.35
N HIS A 453 5.37 -7.14 -0.24
CA HIS A 453 4.73 -6.81 1.03
C HIS A 453 4.78 -7.95 2.04
N ALA A 454 4.87 -9.21 1.60
CA ALA A 454 5.15 -10.33 2.50
C ALA A 454 6.54 -10.23 3.13
N VAL A 455 7.56 -9.86 2.34
CA VAL A 455 8.94 -9.66 2.83
C VAL A 455 9.03 -8.40 3.69
N GLU A 456 8.38 -7.30 3.29
CA GLU A 456 8.35 -6.06 4.07
C GLU A 456 7.63 -6.26 5.42
N LEU A 457 6.53 -7.02 5.45
CA LEU A 457 5.84 -7.42 6.69
C LEU A 457 6.73 -8.28 7.59
N ALA A 458 7.44 -9.25 7.01
CA ALA A 458 8.37 -10.11 7.75
C ALA A 458 9.51 -9.28 8.37
N LEU A 459 10.06 -8.32 7.63
CA LEU A 459 11.09 -7.40 8.13
C LEU A 459 10.56 -6.53 9.29
N LEU A 460 9.37 -5.97 9.16
CA LEU A 460 8.76 -5.17 10.23
C LEU A 460 8.59 -6.03 11.51
N ILE A 461 8.10 -7.26 11.38
CA ILE A 461 7.95 -8.17 12.52
C ILE A 461 9.31 -8.56 13.11
N GLN A 462 10.32 -8.81 12.30
CA GLN A 462 11.69 -9.10 12.76
C GLN A 462 12.25 -7.93 13.57
N ARG A 463 12.09 -6.69 13.09
CA ARG A 463 12.51 -5.47 13.77
C ARG A 463 11.77 -5.29 15.10
N LEU A 464 10.46 -5.46 15.10
CA LEU A 464 9.63 -5.41 16.33
C LEU A 464 10.02 -6.49 17.35
N ALA A 465 10.38 -7.68 16.89
CA ALA A 465 10.86 -8.75 17.77
C ALA A 465 12.19 -8.42 18.46
N ALA A 466 13.03 -7.61 17.81
CA ALA A 466 14.29 -7.10 18.34
C ALA A 466 14.15 -5.76 19.11
N GLY A 467 12.93 -5.27 19.32
CA GLY A 467 12.68 -3.97 19.94
C GLY A 467 13.08 -2.79 19.06
N GLN A 468 13.17 -3.01 17.75
CA GLN A 468 13.50 -2.00 16.74
C GLN A 468 12.29 -1.65 15.89
N TYR A 469 12.38 -0.54 15.18
CA TYR A 469 11.37 -0.10 14.23
C TYR A 469 12.05 0.57 13.03
N TYR A 470 11.33 0.74 11.94
CA TYR A 470 11.80 1.56 10.83
C TYR A 470 10.66 2.29 10.12
N THR A 471 10.95 3.46 9.60
CA THR A 471 10.12 4.24 8.69
C THR A 471 10.97 4.66 7.48
N PHE A 472 10.35 5.28 6.50
CA PHE A 472 11.07 5.92 5.40
C PHE A 472 11.32 7.43 5.66
N PHE A 473 10.94 7.90 6.84
CA PHE A 473 10.91 9.31 7.24
C PHE A 473 11.96 9.66 8.27
#